data_b3d04a4da0ed0a7e8dadcd6efd72e4af
#
_entry.id   b3d04a4da0ed0a7e8dadcd6efd72e4af
#
_cell.length_a   1.000
_cell.length_b   1.000
_cell.length_c   1.000
_cell.angle_alpha   90.00
_cell.angle_beta   90.00
_cell.angle_gamma   90.00
#
_symmetry.space_group_name_H-M   'P 1'
#
loop_
_entity.id
_entity.type
_entity.pdbx_description
1 polymer ?
#
loop_
_entity_poly.entity_id
_entity_poly.type
_entity_poly.pdbx_seq_one_letter_code
_entity_poly.pdbx_strand_id
1 'polypeptide(L)'
;VLNVPGNIIRVSDVDSDAKDLRFIVVAMSKSFMSGVRFDFNRLFNDSMALFDYPCIRLDRRERRLCRQYLDLASVLLNSELPNKKESIGALISSISYVLGSVWTKKLTAVEHKTQQAPSAKAKNVYDQFLRLVTEYHTSERNMKFYADRLCLTPKYLSKLVKTVSGRSAPDWID
;
A
#
# COMPACT_ATOMS: atom_id res chain seq x y z
N VAL A 1 -5.48 -8.24 0.20
CA VAL A 1 -5.81 -6.85 -0.18
C VAL A 1 -5.24 -5.92 0.87
N LEU A 2 -4.44 -4.94 0.46
CA LEU A 2 -3.99 -3.86 1.33
C LEU A 2 -4.91 -2.67 1.11
N ASN A 3 -5.46 -2.13 2.20
CA ASN A 3 -6.30 -0.94 2.14
C ASN A 3 -5.57 0.24 2.80
N VAL A 4 -5.61 1.39 2.16
CA VAL A 4 -5.03 2.63 2.66
C VAL A 4 -6.11 3.41 3.42
N PRO A 5 -5.77 4.16 4.49
CA PRO A 5 -6.75 5.00 5.20
C PRO A 5 -7.53 5.90 4.24
N GLY A 6 -8.85 5.91 4.36
CA GLY A 6 -9.74 6.68 3.50
C GLY A 6 -10.29 5.94 2.28
N ASN A 7 -9.72 4.81 1.88
CA ASN A 7 -10.27 3.99 0.81
C ASN A 7 -11.41 3.10 1.30
N ILE A 8 -12.44 2.98 0.47
CA ILE A 8 -13.56 2.06 0.69
C ILE A 8 -13.36 0.83 -0.20
N ILE A 9 -13.28 -0.35 0.42
CA ILE A 9 -13.32 -1.61 -0.30
C ILE A 9 -14.78 -2.00 -0.50
N ARG A 10 -15.21 -2.03 -1.76
CA ARG A 10 -16.53 -2.55 -2.12
C ARG A 10 -16.38 -3.98 -2.64
N VAL A 11 -17.04 -4.93 -2.01
CA VAL A 11 -17.16 -6.29 -2.52
C VAL A 11 -18.40 -6.31 -3.41
N SER A 12 -18.22 -6.31 -4.73
CA SER A 12 -19.30 -6.22 -5.72
C SER A 12 -19.77 -7.59 -6.20
N ASP A 13 -18.85 -8.56 -6.29
CA ASP A 13 -19.15 -9.91 -6.73
C ASP A 13 -18.45 -10.94 -5.84
N VAL A 14 -19.22 -11.86 -5.32
CA VAL A 14 -18.72 -13.08 -4.69
C VAL A 14 -19.10 -14.23 -5.63
N ASP A 15 -18.12 -15.00 -6.06
CA ASP A 15 -18.37 -16.19 -6.89
C ASP A 15 -19.42 -17.06 -6.19
N SER A 16 -20.56 -17.28 -6.86
CA SER A 16 -21.71 -18.02 -6.30
C SER A 16 -21.35 -19.46 -5.92
N ASP A 17 -20.26 -19.99 -6.51
CA ASP A 17 -19.75 -21.32 -6.22
C ASP A 17 -18.80 -21.35 -5.01
N ALA A 18 -18.44 -20.20 -4.44
CA ALA A 18 -17.63 -20.11 -3.24
C ALA A 18 -18.47 -20.44 -1.99
N LYS A 19 -18.66 -21.74 -1.75
CA LYS A 19 -19.39 -22.25 -0.58
C LYS A 19 -18.80 -21.84 0.78
N ASP A 20 -17.52 -21.43 0.82
CA ASP A 20 -16.78 -21.02 2.03
C ASP A 20 -15.88 -19.82 1.75
N LEU A 21 -16.45 -18.62 1.74
CA LEU A 21 -15.64 -17.40 1.73
C LEU A 21 -15.14 -17.10 3.15
N ARG A 22 -13.83 -17.21 3.36
CA ARG A 22 -13.19 -16.84 4.64
C ARG A 22 -12.24 -15.68 4.41
N PHE A 23 -12.40 -14.62 5.16
CA PHE A 23 -11.47 -13.50 5.15
C PHE A 23 -11.10 -13.09 6.58
N ILE A 24 -9.91 -12.56 6.73
CA ILE A 24 -9.38 -11.99 7.97
C ILE A 24 -9.12 -10.53 7.69
N VAL A 25 -9.65 -9.66 8.54
CA VAL A 25 -9.40 -8.22 8.49
C VAL A 25 -8.48 -7.85 9.64
N VAL A 26 -7.37 -7.20 9.32
CA VAL A 26 -6.47 -6.60 10.32
C VAL A 26 -6.64 -5.09 10.22
N ALA A 27 -7.21 -4.50 11.25
CA ALA A 27 -7.37 -3.05 11.37
C ALA A 27 -6.44 -2.51 12.45
N MET A 28 -5.78 -1.39 12.14
CA MET A 28 -4.84 -0.75 13.06
C MET A 28 -5.18 0.72 13.20
N SER A 29 -5.18 1.24 14.45
CA SER A 29 -5.41 2.67 14.69
C SER A 29 -4.20 3.50 14.25
N LYS A 30 -4.43 4.76 13.88
CA LYS A 30 -3.36 5.71 13.53
C LYS A 30 -2.37 5.89 14.70
N SER A 31 -2.87 5.95 15.94
CA SER A 31 -2.03 6.08 17.13
C SER A 31 -1.15 4.85 17.39
N PHE A 32 -1.65 3.65 17.07
CA PHE A 32 -0.84 2.42 17.13
C PHE A 32 0.25 2.45 16.06
N MET A 33 -0.11 2.80 14.83
CA MET A 33 0.83 2.86 13.70
C MET A 33 1.95 3.87 13.90
N SER A 34 1.68 5.03 14.52
CA SER A 34 2.72 6.03 14.82
C SER A 34 3.75 5.56 15.87
N GLY A 35 3.39 4.59 16.71
CA GLY A 35 4.29 3.95 17.66
C GLY A 35 5.09 2.77 17.10
N VAL A 36 4.73 2.27 15.94
CA VAL A 36 5.43 1.18 15.26
C VAL A 36 6.52 1.77 14.38
N ARG A 37 7.77 1.38 14.60
CA ARG A 37 8.90 1.77 13.74
C ARG A 37 8.81 1.04 12.40
N PHE A 38 8.02 1.61 11.50
CA PHE A 38 7.72 1.02 10.22
C PHE A 38 7.95 2.04 9.11
N ASP A 39 8.93 1.79 8.27
CA ASP A 39 9.19 2.62 7.11
C ASP A 39 8.41 2.08 5.91
N PHE A 40 7.20 2.61 5.72
CA PHE A 40 6.37 2.31 4.55
C PHE A 40 7.11 2.56 3.24
N ASN A 41 7.92 3.61 3.16
CA ASN A 41 8.64 3.96 1.93
C ASN A 41 9.71 2.92 1.58
N ARG A 42 10.35 2.35 2.58
CA ARG A 42 11.36 1.30 2.38
C ARG A 42 10.76 -0.05 1.98
N LEU A 43 9.53 -0.31 2.41
CA LEU A 43 8.82 -1.55 2.10
C LEU A 43 8.20 -1.55 0.71
N PHE A 44 7.75 -0.41 0.30
CA PHE A 44 7.05 -0.21 -0.93
C PHE A 44 7.83 0.80 -1.77
N ASN A 45 9.04 0.41 -2.18
CA ASN A 45 9.86 1.19 -3.11
C ASN A 45 9.12 1.55 -4.42
N ASP A 46 8.02 0.83 -4.68
CA ASP A 46 7.05 1.12 -5.73
C ASP A 46 5.66 1.32 -5.11
N SER A 47 5.47 2.45 -4.40
CA SER A 47 4.16 2.83 -3.82
C SER A 47 3.03 2.83 -4.87
N MET A 48 3.36 3.10 -6.13
CA MET A 48 2.45 3.00 -7.27
C MET A 48 1.84 1.63 -7.45
N ALA A 49 2.66 0.63 -7.40
CA ALA A 49 2.22 -0.73 -7.65
C ALA A 49 1.23 -1.23 -6.59
N LEU A 50 1.24 -0.66 -5.40
CA LEU A 50 0.24 -0.94 -4.37
C LEU A 50 -1.13 -0.38 -4.69
N PHE A 51 -1.19 0.81 -5.32
CA PHE A 51 -2.44 1.42 -5.72
C PHE A 51 -3.01 0.77 -6.98
N ASP A 52 -2.14 0.41 -7.92
CA ASP A 52 -2.55 -0.25 -9.16
C ASP A 52 -2.89 -1.72 -8.96
N TYR A 53 -2.18 -2.37 -8.05
CA TYR A 53 -2.36 -3.80 -7.73
C TYR A 53 -2.54 -4.01 -6.23
N PRO A 54 -3.66 -3.55 -5.64
CA PRO A 54 -3.91 -3.68 -4.20
C PRO A 54 -4.10 -5.13 -3.74
N CYS A 55 -4.20 -6.05 -4.69
CA CYS A 55 -4.42 -7.47 -4.46
C CYS A 55 -3.26 -8.29 -5.00
N ILE A 56 -2.70 -9.17 -4.19
CA ILE A 56 -1.76 -10.20 -4.63
C ILE A 56 -2.29 -11.59 -4.30
N ARG A 57 -2.07 -12.53 -5.20
CA ARG A 57 -2.36 -13.94 -4.94
C ARG A 57 -1.17 -14.58 -4.23
N LEU A 58 -1.36 -15.01 -3.00
CA LEU A 58 -0.35 -15.72 -2.24
C LEU A 58 -0.27 -17.19 -2.66
N ASP A 59 0.92 -17.74 -2.74
CA ASP A 59 1.13 -19.17 -2.93
C ASP A 59 0.87 -19.95 -1.62
N ARG A 60 1.00 -21.29 -1.65
CA ARG A 60 0.72 -22.15 -0.52
C ARG A 60 1.67 -21.89 0.68
N ARG A 61 2.94 -21.58 0.41
CA ARG A 61 3.96 -21.30 1.45
C ARG A 61 3.73 -19.91 2.05
N GLU A 62 3.49 -18.91 1.23
CA GLU A 62 3.19 -17.54 1.61
C GLU A 62 1.92 -17.47 2.47
N ARG A 63 0.86 -18.19 2.09
CA ARG A 63 -0.39 -18.29 2.88
C ARG A 63 -0.15 -18.93 4.25
N ARG A 64 0.65 -20.00 4.30
CA ARG A 64 1.01 -20.65 5.57
C ARG A 64 1.74 -19.68 6.47
N LEU A 65 2.73 -18.96 5.95
CA LEU A 65 3.50 -17.97 6.69
C LEU A 65 2.58 -16.86 7.24
N CYS A 66 1.73 -16.26 6.40
CA CYS A 66 0.76 -15.26 6.86
C CYS A 66 -0.15 -15.79 7.96
N ARG A 67 -0.60 -17.05 7.86
CA ARG A 67 -1.42 -17.69 8.90
C ARG A 67 -0.68 -17.78 10.22
N GLN A 68 0.58 -18.23 10.22
CA GLN A 68 1.39 -18.31 11.43
C GLN A 68 1.56 -16.94 12.14
N TYR A 69 1.73 -15.86 11.35
CA TYR A 69 1.76 -14.50 11.88
C TYR A 69 0.43 -14.10 12.54
N LEU A 70 -0.69 -14.44 11.90
CA LEU A 70 -2.03 -14.13 12.42
C LEU A 70 -2.33 -14.94 13.69
N ASP A 71 -1.96 -16.21 13.72
CA ASP A 71 -2.13 -17.08 14.88
C ASP A 71 -1.29 -16.54 16.06
N LEU A 72 -0.03 -16.16 15.81
CA LEU A 72 0.83 -15.55 16.82
C LEU A 72 0.28 -14.18 17.29
N ALA A 73 -0.21 -13.36 16.37
CA ALA A 73 -0.85 -12.08 16.71
C ALA A 73 -2.05 -12.30 17.64
N SER A 74 -2.89 -13.31 17.36
CA SER A 74 -4.03 -13.67 18.19
C SER A 74 -3.59 -14.09 19.62
N VAL A 75 -2.54 -14.90 19.72
CA VAL A 75 -1.97 -15.30 21.02
C VAL A 75 -1.46 -14.09 21.79
N LEU A 76 -0.71 -13.19 21.14
CA LEU A 76 -0.19 -11.98 21.77
C LEU A 76 -1.29 -11.02 22.21
N LEU A 77 -2.35 -10.86 21.39
CA LEU A 77 -3.49 -10.00 21.72
C LEU A 77 -4.23 -10.48 22.97
N ASN A 78 -4.34 -11.78 23.16
CA ASN A 78 -5.01 -12.40 24.30
C ASN A 78 -4.08 -12.66 25.50
N SER A 79 -2.80 -12.29 25.41
CA SER A 79 -1.85 -12.47 26.51
C SER A 79 -1.89 -11.30 27.50
N GLU A 80 -1.43 -11.54 28.71
CA GLU A 80 -1.24 -10.52 29.76
C GLU A 80 0.23 -10.07 29.87
N LEU A 81 0.99 -10.20 28.80
CA LEU A 81 2.41 -9.83 28.79
C LEU A 81 2.58 -8.32 29.02
N PRO A 82 3.52 -7.90 29.89
CA PRO A 82 3.78 -6.48 30.16
C PRO A 82 4.09 -5.65 28.89
N ASN A 83 4.85 -6.24 27.95
CA ASN A 83 5.28 -5.60 26.70
C ASN A 83 4.47 -6.09 25.49
N LYS A 84 3.19 -6.38 25.68
CA LYS A 84 2.29 -6.88 24.63
C LYS A 84 2.24 -5.95 23.42
N LYS A 85 2.11 -4.64 23.64
CA LYS A 85 2.00 -3.63 22.59
C LYS A 85 3.27 -3.60 21.73
N GLU A 86 4.42 -3.62 22.33
CA GLU A 86 5.73 -3.63 21.67
C GLU A 86 5.93 -4.93 20.89
N SER A 87 5.54 -6.06 21.47
CA SER A 87 5.61 -7.38 20.82
C SER A 87 4.72 -7.43 19.57
N ILE A 88 3.49 -6.93 19.65
CA ILE A 88 2.58 -6.83 18.49
C ILE A 88 3.16 -5.88 17.45
N GLY A 89 3.72 -4.74 17.85
CA GLY A 89 4.36 -3.79 16.94
C GLY A 89 5.54 -4.42 16.17
N ALA A 90 6.39 -5.18 16.85
CA ALA A 90 7.48 -5.90 16.22
C ALA A 90 6.98 -6.99 15.25
N LEU A 91 5.94 -7.71 15.63
CA LEU A 91 5.31 -8.72 14.77
C LEU A 91 4.73 -8.11 13.50
N ILE A 92 4.02 -6.98 13.62
CA ILE A 92 3.48 -6.24 12.47
C ILE A 92 4.61 -5.73 11.58
N SER A 93 5.67 -5.19 12.14
CA SER A 93 6.84 -4.77 11.37
C SER A 93 7.44 -5.94 10.58
N SER A 94 7.59 -7.10 11.22
CA SER A 94 8.13 -8.31 10.59
C SER A 94 7.25 -8.80 9.44
N ILE A 95 5.93 -8.97 9.65
CA ILE A 95 5.03 -9.44 8.57
C ILE A 95 4.98 -8.45 7.41
N SER A 96 5.10 -7.16 7.69
CA SER A 96 5.08 -6.14 6.65
C SER A 96 6.31 -6.23 5.75
N TYR A 97 7.50 -6.50 6.31
CA TYR A 97 8.70 -6.77 5.49
C TYR A 97 8.53 -8.03 4.62
N VAL A 98 7.92 -9.08 5.16
CA VAL A 98 7.62 -10.30 4.41
C VAL A 98 6.66 -10.00 3.26
N LEU A 99 5.55 -9.32 3.55
CA LEU A 99 4.55 -8.96 2.54
C LEU A 99 5.12 -8.02 1.49
N GLY A 100 5.90 -7.02 1.88
CA GLY A 100 6.59 -6.13 0.95
C GLY A 100 7.50 -6.90 -0.01
N SER A 101 8.30 -7.83 0.50
CA SER A 101 9.17 -8.67 -0.33
C SER A 101 8.39 -9.56 -1.31
N VAL A 102 7.28 -10.16 -0.85
CA VAL A 102 6.39 -10.96 -1.70
C VAL A 102 5.76 -10.09 -2.78
N TRP A 103 5.33 -8.88 -2.41
CA TRP A 103 4.73 -7.92 -3.32
C TRP A 103 5.70 -7.51 -4.41
N THR A 104 6.88 -7.00 -4.05
CA THR A 104 7.92 -6.59 -5.00
C THR A 104 8.27 -7.71 -5.98
N LYS A 105 8.46 -8.93 -5.48
CA LYS A 105 8.74 -10.10 -6.32
C LYS A 105 7.64 -10.37 -7.35
N LYS A 106 6.37 -10.22 -6.96
CA LYS A 106 5.24 -10.50 -7.87
C LYS A 106 5.01 -9.38 -8.87
N LEU A 107 5.29 -8.13 -8.48
CA LEU A 107 5.20 -6.97 -9.37
C LEU A 107 6.26 -7.00 -10.45
N THR A 108 7.51 -7.26 -10.10
CA THR A 108 8.59 -7.40 -11.11
C THR A 108 8.26 -8.50 -12.12
N ALA A 109 7.60 -9.57 -11.70
CA ALA A 109 7.15 -10.62 -12.61
C ALA A 109 6.01 -10.19 -13.56
N VAL A 110 5.20 -9.20 -13.17
CA VAL A 110 4.13 -8.61 -14.00
C VAL A 110 4.70 -7.56 -14.96
N GLU A 111 5.60 -6.69 -14.49
CA GLU A 111 6.24 -5.64 -15.30
C GLU A 111 7.04 -6.22 -16.47
N HIS A 112 7.69 -7.37 -16.30
CA HIS A 112 8.38 -8.07 -17.40
C HIS A 112 7.45 -8.56 -18.51
N LYS A 113 6.14 -8.60 -18.29
CA LYS A 113 5.13 -8.99 -19.29
C LYS A 113 4.52 -7.80 -20.02
N THR A 114 4.67 -6.58 -19.51
CA THR A 114 4.06 -5.39 -20.09
C THR A 114 5.17 -4.48 -20.66
N GLN A 115 5.30 -4.40 -21.97
CA GLN A 115 6.35 -3.65 -22.70
C GLN A 115 6.25 -2.11 -22.60
N GLN A 116 5.50 -1.55 -21.66
CA GLN A 116 5.32 -0.11 -21.49
C GLN A 116 5.53 0.33 -20.03
N ALA A 117 6.66 -0.01 -19.46
CA ALA A 117 7.02 0.53 -18.14
C ALA A 117 7.35 2.04 -18.25
N PRO A 118 6.79 2.91 -17.40
CA PRO A 118 7.17 4.30 -17.33
C PRO A 118 8.67 4.44 -17.04
N SER A 119 9.32 5.48 -17.56
CA SER A 119 10.74 5.71 -17.30
C SER A 119 11.02 5.86 -15.80
N ALA A 120 12.20 5.45 -15.34
CA ALA A 120 12.61 5.61 -13.94
C ALA A 120 12.45 7.06 -13.44
N LYS A 121 12.69 8.05 -14.31
CA LYS A 121 12.48 9.47 -14.02
C LYS A 121 11.00 9.80 -13.80
N ALA A 122 10.10 9.25 -14.61
CA ALA A 122 8.66 9.45 -14.44
C ALA A 122 8.14 8.82 -13.15
N LYS A 123 8.62 7.62 -12.81
CA LYS A 123 8.31 6.96 -11.53
C LYS A 123 8.76 7.83 -10.35
N ASN A 124 9.98 8.34 -10.35
CA ASN A 124 10.50 9.17 -9.27
C ASN A 124 9.67 10.45 -9.05
N VAL A 125 9.30 11.14 -10.13
CA VAL A 125 8.45 12.34 -10.04
C VAL A 125 7.08 12.00 -9.47
N TYR A 126 6.51 10.88 -9.87
CA TYR A 126 5.22 10.43 -9.37
C TYR A 126 5.29 10.04 -7.87
N ASP A 127 6.35 9.37 -7.43
CA ASP A 127 6.55 9.04 -6.01
C ASP A 127 6.67 10.30 -5.15
N GLN A 128 7.37 11.32 -5.64
CA GLN A 128 7.44 12.63 -4.97
C GLN A 128 6.06 13.30 -4.93
N PHE A 129 5.28 13.23 -6.01
CA PHE A 129 3.90 13.73 -6.02
C PHE A 129 3.03 13.02 -4.97
N LEU A 130 3.09 11.70 -4.86
CA LEU A 130 2.32 10.96 -3.87
C LEU A 130 2.70 11.30 -2.43
N ARG A 131 3.99 11.53 -2.15
CA ARG A 131 4.44 12.00 -0.84
C ARG A 131 3.82 13.34 -0.49
N LEU A 132 3.84 14.29 -1.42
CA LEU A 132 3.21 15.60 -1.22
C LEU A 132 1.69 15.49 -1.04
N VAL A 133 1.02 14.63 -1.80
CA VAL A 133 -0.42 14.37 -1.62
C VAL A 133 -0.67 13.79 -0.22
N THR A 134 0.07 12.79 0.21
CA THR A 134 -0.08 12.20 1.54
C THR A 134 0.11 13.23 2.66
N GLU A 135 0.99 14.20 2.47
CA GLU A 135 1.29 15.23 3.46
C GLU A 135 0.27 16.39 3.45
N TYR A 136 -0.20 16.79 2.26
CA TYR A 136 -0.93 18.05 2.10
C TYR A 136 -2.38 17.90 1.59
N HIS A 137 -2.89 16.71 1.22
CA HIS A 137 -4.23 16.54 0.65
C HIS A 137 -5.37 17.10 1.51
N THR A 138 -5.19 17.16 2.82
CA THR A 138 -6.19 17.72 3.74
C THR A 138 -6.23 19.25 3.74
N SER A 139 -5.13 19.92 3.36
CA SER A 139 -4.99 21.37 3.36
C SER A 139 -4.91 21.99 1.97
N GLU A 140 -4.42 21.23 0.99
CA GLU A 140 -4.12 21.72 -0.36
C GLU A 140 -4.70 20.79 -1.42
N ARG A 141 -5.69 21.32 -2.16
CA ARG A 141 -6.35 20.56 -3.25
C ARG A 141 -5.98 21.06 -4.64
N ASN A 142 -5.17 22.13 -4.72
CA ASN A 142 -4.83 22.75 -6.00
C ASN A 142 -3.62 22.05 -6.64
N MET A 143 -3.81 21.52 -7.85
CA MET A 143 -2.73 20.88 -8.62
C MET A 143 -1.50 21.76 -8.81
N LYS A 144 -1.68 23.08 -8.89
CA LYS A 144 -0.58 24.06 -9.02
C LYS A 144 0.38 23.96 -7.83
N PHE A 145 -0.14 23.82 -6.61
CA PHE A 145 0.67 23.68 -5.40
C PHE A 145 1.66 22.50 -5.51
N TYR A 146 1.20 21.36 -5.94
CA TYR A 146 2.04 20.17 -6.11
C TYR A 146 3.04 20.32 -7.26
N ALA A 147 2.60 20.92 -8.35
CA ALA A 147 3.46 21.16 -9.52
C ALA A 147 4.61 22.12 -9.20
N ASP A 148 4.32 23.22 -8.51
CA ASP A 148 5.32 24.22 -8.13
C ASP A 148 6.39 23.59 -7.20
N ARG A 149 5.99 22.72 -6.25
CA ARG A 149 6.93 22.02 -5.36
C ARG A 149 7.80 21.00 -6.06
N LEU A 150 7.33 20.45 -7.17
CA LEU A 150 8.09 19.52 -8.01
C LEU A 150 8.85 20.23 -9.14
N CYS A 151 8.82 21.56 -9.19
CA CYS A 151 9.41 22.37 -10.27
C CYS A 151 8.90 21.96 -11.66
N LEU A 152 7.59 21.64 -11.77
CA LEU A 152 6.92 21.20 -12.98
C LEU A 152 5.72 22.11 -13.30
N THR A 153 5.26 22.06 -14.56
CA THR A 153 4.00 22.68 -14.91
C THR A 153 2.82 21.77 -14.49
N PRO A 154 1.68 22.35 -14.06
CA PRO A 154 0.49 21.55 -13.70
C PRO A 154 0.05 20.61 -14.81
N LYS A 155 0.12 21.06 -16.07
CA LYS A 155 -0.23 20.27 -17.26
C LYS A 155 0.70 19.06 -17.44
N TYR A 156 2.02 19.26 -17.24
CA TYR A 156 3.00 18.17 -17.36
C TYR A 156 2.81 17.17 -16.22
N LEU A 157 2.67 17.63 -14.97
CA LEU A 157 2.46 16.77 -13.82
C LEU A 157 1.17 15.96 -13.97
N SER A 158 0.04 16.59 -14.37
CA SER A 158 -1.22 15.89 -14.62
C SER A 158 -1.09 14.81 -15.69
N LYS A 159 -0.41 15.10 -16.80
CA LYS A 159 -0.16 14.12 -17.86
C LYS A 159 0.72 12.97 -17.36
N LEU A 160 1.78 13.29 -16.61
CA LEU A 160 2.70 12.31 -16.04
C LEU A 160 1.97 11.39 -15.08
N VAL A 161 1.23 11.95 -14.12
CA VAL A 161 0.44 11.18 -13.14
C VAL A 161 -0.52 10.25 -13.87
N LYS A 162 -1.27 10.74 -14.88
CA LYS A 162 -2.19 9.91 -15.65
C LYS A 162 -1.48 8.82 -16.46
N THR A 163 -0.32 9.14 -17.06
CA THR A 163 0.46 8.14 -17.83
C THR A 163 1.01 7.05 -16.94
N VAL A 164 1.43 7.43 -15.74
CA VAL A 164 2.10 6.52 -14.81
C VAL A 164 1.08 5.70 -14.02
N SER A 165 0.00 6.31 -13.52
CA SER A 165 -0.98 5.65 -12.62
C SER A 165 -2.28 5.23 -13.30
N GLY A 166 -2.51 5.62 -14.55
CA GLY A 166 -3.79 5.40 -15.21
C GLY A 166 -4.93 6.29 -14.69
N ARG A 167 -4.73 7.02 -13.57
CA ARG A 167 -5.73 7.88 -12.92
C ARG A 167 -5.41 9.36 -13.13
N SER A 168 -6.43 10.21 -13.05
CA SER A 168 -6.19 11.64 -13.10
C SER A 168 -5.55 12.14 -11.80
N ALA A 169 -4.77 13.22 -11.87
CA ALA A 169 -4.14 13.78 -10.68
C ALA A 169 -5.16 14.30 -9.62
N PRO A 170 -6.31 14.90 -9.99
CA PRO A 170 -7.37 15.23 -9.05
C PRO A 170 -7.86 14.01 -8.23
N ASP A 171 -8.00 12.83 -8.85
CA ASP A 171 -8.46 11.61 -8.18
C ASP A 171 -7.50 11.15 -7.06
N TRP A 172 -6.30 11.72 -7.00
CA TRP A 172 -5.31 11.46 -5.96
C TRP A 172 -5.31 12.53 -4.86
N ILE A 173 -5.78 13.72 -5.18
CA ILE A 173 -5.78 14.86 -4.26
C ILE A 173 -7.08 14.94 -3.45
N ASP A 174 -8.19 14.49 -4.03
CA ASP A 174 -9.53 14.45 -3.39
C ASP A 174 -9.70 13.26 -2.46
#